data_dabdf481674c5ab71bbd412e48d774f0
#
_entry.id   dabdf481674c5ab71bbd412e48d774f0
#
_cell.length_a   1.000
_cell.length_b   1.000
_cell.length_c   1.000
_cell.angle_alpha   90.00
_cell.angle_beta   90.00
_cell.angle_gamma   90.00
#
_symmetry.space_group_name_H-M   'P 1'
#
loop_
_entity.id
_entity.type
_entity.pdbx_description
1 polymer ?
#
loop_
_entity_poly.entity_id
_entity_poly.type
_entity_poly.pdbx_seq_one_letter_code
_entity_poly.pdbx_strand_id
1 'polypeptide(L)'
;MPKVKKTKIVATLGPASSSEEVIEKMIYAGVNVFRINFSHADHDDVAERINIIRSLSEKHKIYTSILADLQGPKLRVGVIEEGAIVEPGDTVEFITTEPFVGNAKRAYMTYQRFPKDVTAGEKILLDDGKLIFEVVATDKKEKVTAKVLQGGPFKSKKGVNLPNTNISLPALTEKDVEDAIFAIKQQVDWIALSFVRNSDDLIGLQKLIEEHSEHKIPIISKIEKPEALENIDKIIAYSDGLMVARGDLGVEVPAAEVPLIQKQLVNEAKKARIPVIIATQMMETMIESLTATRAEVNDVANSVMDGADAVMLSGETSVGKYPVQVIETMTSILKSVENSSLIQVPQTPPSIRTKRFITKSICYHAALMANEIDAKAICTLTNSGYTAFQISAWRPKAHVLVFTSNKTILSQLNLLWGVKAFYYDKFESTDKTVVQVNTLALENGWVEKGDMLINLAAMPIIEKGMVNTLRVSQI
;
A
#
# COMPACT_ATOMS: atom_id res chain seq x y z
N MET A 1 -2.54 -19.14 -17.30
CA MET A 1 -3.18 -18.00 -16.64
C MET A 1 -2.59 -17.82 -15.25
N PRO A 2 -2.36 -16.59 -14.75
CA PRO A 2 -1.96 -16.40 -13.37
C PRO A 2 -3.00 -17.01 -12.42
N LYS A 3 -2.52 -17.54 -11.30
CA LYS A 3 -3.38 -18.18 -10.30
C LYS A 3 -4.43 -17.16 -9.82
N VAL A 4 -5.71 -17.43 -10.07
CA VAL A 4 -6.81 -16.52 -9.69
C VAL A 4 -6.93 -16.46 -8.18
N LYS A 5 -6.74 -15.30 -7.61
CA LYS A 5 -6.97 -14.94 -6.21
C LYS A 5 -7.55 -13.52 -6.15
N LYS A 6 -8.24 -13.19 -5.08
CA LYS A 6 -8.91 -11.89 -4.90
C LYS A 6 -8.04 -10.90 -4.15
N THR A 7 -7.41 -11.32 -3.05
CA THR A 7 -6.45 -10.52 -2.30
C THR A 7 -5.18 -10.29 -3.12
N LYS A 8 -4.68 -9.10 -3.14
CA LYS A 8 -3.55 -8.71 -4.00
C LYS A 8 -2.22 -8.90 -3.28
N ILE A 9 -1.16 -9.14 -4.07
CA ILE A 9 0.21 -9.18 -3.58
C ILE A 9 0.95 -7.96 -4.10
N VAL A 10 1.49 -7.19 -3.18
CA VAL A 10 2.46 -6.12 -3.45
C VAL A 10 3.85 -6.69 -3.22
N ALA A 11 4.71 -6.68 -4.23
CA ALA A 11 6.08 -7.19 -4.13
C ALA A 11 7.09 -6.06 -4.36
N THR A 12 8.01 -5.89 -3.41
CA THR A 12 9.07 -4.89 -3.54
C THR A 12 10.17 -5.40 -4.45
N LEU A 13 10.53 -4.61 -5.46
CA LEU A 13 11.67 -4.87 -6.32
C LEU A 13 12.99 -4.44 -5.68
N GLY A 14 14.02 -5.21 -5.94
CA GLY A 14 15.37 -4.96 -5.49
C GLY A 14 16.38 -5.86 -6.20
N PRO A 15 17.62 -5.97 -5.70
CA PRO A 15 18.68 -6.74 -6.36
C PRO A 15 18.31 -8.19 -6.71
N ALA A 16 17.50 -8.85 -5.86
CA ALA A 16 17.08 -10.24 -6.09
C ALA A 16 15.97 -10.41 -7.14
N SER A 17 15.33 -9.31 -7.56
CA SER A 17 14.12 -9.35 -8.40
C SER A 17 14.10 -8.30 -9.52
N SER A 18 15.27 -7.82 -9.97
CA SER A 18 15.36 -6.77 -10.98
C SER A 18 15.43 -7.29 -12.44
N SER A 19 15.75 -8.57 -12.66
CA SER A 19 15.84 -9.11 -14.04
C SER A 19 14.47 -9.37 -14.65
N GLU A 20 14.36 -9.20 -15.98
CA GLU A 20 13.12 -9.46 -16.74
C GLU A 20 12.57 -10.86 -16.48
N GLU A 21 13.45 -11.89 -16.48
CA GLU A 21 13.06 -13.28 -16.22
C GLU A 21 12.41 -13.48 -14.85
N VAL A 22 12.98 -12.86 -13.80
CA VAL A 22 12.44 -12.98 -12.44
C VAL A 22 11.14 -12.22 -12.32
N ILE A 23 11.04 -10.99 -12.87
CA ILE A 23 9.80 -10.20 -12.87
C ILE A 23 8.68 -10.97 -13.59
N GLU A 24 8.96 -11.59 -14.75
CA GLU A 24 8.00 -12.42 -15.48
C GLU A 24 7.50 -13.60 -14.62
N LYS A 25 8.41 -14.33 -13.96
CA LYS A 25 8.06 -15.43 -13.04
C LYS A 25 7.22 -14.94 -11.85
N MET A 26 7.55 -13.77 -11.28
CA MET A 26 6.79 -13.17 -10.18
C MET A 26 5.36 -12.81 -10.60
N ILE A 27 5.17 -12.29 -11.82
CA ILE A 27 3.83 -12.01 -12.37
C ILE A 27 3.00 -13.31 -12.44
N TYR A 28 3.58 -14.39 -12.96
CA TYR A 28 2.88 -15.69 -13.05
C TYR A 28 2.67 -16.35 -11.68
N ALA A 29 3.57 -16.13 -10.72
CA ALA A 29 3.40 -16.59 -9.35
C ALA A 29 2.24 -15.87 -8.62
N GLY A 30 1.88 -14.65 -9.06
CA GLY A 30 0.68 -13.98 -8.58
C GLY A 30 0.85 -12.54 -8.09
N VAL A 31 1.97 -11.87 -8.42
CA VAL A 31 2.14 -10.43 -8.11
C VAL A 31 1.11 -9.60 -8.85
N ASN A 32 0.55 -8.62 -8.16
CA ASN A 32 -0.42 -7.67 -8.71
C ASN A 32 0.14 -6.25 -8.77
N VAL A 33 1.02 -5.90 -7.83
CA VAL A 33 1.62 -4.59 -7.70
C VAL A 33 3.11 -4.74 -7.44
N PHE A 34 3.93 -4.09 -8.23
CA PHE A 34 5.35 -3.94 -7.95
C PHE A 34 5.59 -2.64 -7.20
N ARG A 35 6.19 -2.74 -6.01
CA ARG A 35 6.60 -1.60 -5.21
C ARG A 35 8.04 -1.24 -5.51
N ILE A 36 8.29 0.03 -5.79
CA ILE A 36 9.60 0.63 -5.94
C ILE A 36 9.85 1.52 -4.73
N ASN A 37 10.86 1.16 -3.93
CA ASN A 37 11.22 1.91 -2.73
C ASN A 37 12.23 3.00 -3.08
N PHE A 38 11.81 4.26 -3.06
CA PHE A 38 12.65 5.41 -3.40
C PHE A 38 13.69 5.78 -2.34
N SER A 39 13.68 5.13 -1.17
CA SER A 39 14.74 5.36 -0.16
C SER A 39 16.14 5.01 -0.65
N HIS A 40 16.27 4.09 -1.61
CA HIS A 40 17.52 3.54 -2.12
C HIS A 40 17.53 3.44 -3.65
N ALA A 41 16.61 4.09 -4.33
CA ALA A 41 16.46 3.98 -5.77
C ALA A 41 17.37 4.97 -6.52
N ASP A 42 18.01 4.48 -7.57
CA ASP A 42 18.58 5.29 -8.62
C ASP A 42 17.52 5.48 -9.72
N HIS A 43 17.37 6.68 -10.26
CA HIS A 43 16.30 7.00 -11.22
C HIS A 43 16.43 6.23 -12.54
N ASP A 44 17.66 5.99 -13.02
CA ASP A 44 17.90 5.25 -14.27
C ASP A 44 17.52 3.77 -14.09
N ASP A 45 17.94 3.15 -12.98
CA ASP A 45 17.56 1.79 -12.63
C ASP A 45 16.04 1.63 -12.48
N VAL A 46 15.38 2.64 -11.90
CA VAL A 46 13.91 2.64 -11.73
C VAL A 46 13.23 2.71 -13.09
N ALA A 47 13.68 3.59 -14.00
CA ALA A 47 13.12 3.71 -15.34
C ALA A 47 13.22 2.39 -16.11
N GLU A 48 14.36 1.70 -16.03
CA GLU A 48 14.56 0.40 -16.67
C GLU A 48 13.56 -0.65 -16.14
N ARG A 49 13.41 -0.76 -14.81
CA ARG A 49 12.47 -1.69 -14.18
C ARG A 49 11.03 -1.40 -14.57
N ILE A 50 10.62 -0.13 -14.61
CA ILE A 50 9.29 0.27 -15.06
C ILE A 50 9.05 -0.18 -16.51
N ASN A 51 10.03 0.04 -17.40
CA ASN A 51 9.94 -0.38 -18.79
C ASN A 51 9.80 -1.90 -18.93
N ILE A 52 10.55 -2.69 -18.16
CA ILE A 52 10.42 -4.16 -18.13
C ILE A 52 9.00 -4.56 -17.70
N ILE A 53 8.48 -4.00 -16.60
CA ILE A 53 7.13 -4.33 -16.10
C ILE A 53 6.07 -3.99 -17.14
N ARG A 54 6.15 -2.81 -17.78
CA ARG A 54 5.18 -2.38 -18.81
C ARG A 54 5.24 -3.28 -20.05
N SER A 55 6.44 -3.61 -20.53
CA SER A 55 6.66 -4.52 -21.66
C SER A 55 6.07 -5.91 -21.40
N LEU A 56 6.33 -6.49 -20.22
CA LEU A 56 5.77 -7.78 -19.82
C LEU A 56 4.26 -7.73 -19.67
N SER A 57 3.71 -6.63 -19.12
CA SER A 57 2.26 -6.43 -18.99
C SER A 57 1.59 -6.42 -20.36
N GLU A 58 2.16 -5.76 -21.35
CA GLU A 58 1.64 -5.74 -22.72
C GLU A 58 1.78 -7.09 -23.43
N LYS A 59 2.96 -7.72 -23.31
CA LYS A 59 3.24 -9.05 -23.89
C LYS A 59 2.25 -10.10 -23.44
N HIS A 60 1.93 -10.12 -22.14
CA HIS A 60 1.08 -11.16 -21.55
C HIS A 60 -0.37 -10.73 -21.34
N LYS A 61 -0.73 -9.49 -21.64
CA LYS A 61 -2.05 -8.88 -21.35
C LYS A 61 -2.43 -9.00 -19.86
N ILE A 62 -1.43 -8.89 -18.99
CA ILE A 62 -1.57 -8.90 -17.52
C ILE A 62 -1.12 -7.53 -17.02
N TYR A 63 -2.07 -6.66 -16.70
CA TYR A 63 -1.78 -5.30 -16.25
C TYR A 63 -1.37 -5.32 -14.77
N THR A 64 -0.06 -5.20 -14.49
CA THR A 64 0.44 -5.06 -13.13
C THR A 64 0.59 -3.59 -12.76
N SER A 65 0.22 -3.23 -11.52
CA SER A 65 0.41 -1.87 -11.01
C SER A 65 1.85 -1.61 -10.60
N ILE A 66 2.26 -0.35 -10.67
CA ILE A 66 3.53 0.15 -10.14
C ILE A 66 3.23 1.15 -9.02
N LEU A 67 3.76 0.87 -7.83
CA LEU A 67 3.65 1.71 -6.64
C LEU A 67 5.00 2.36 -6.35
N ALA A 68 5.08 3.67 -6.49
CA ALA A 68 6.22 4.47 -6.04
C ALA A 68 6.05 4.76 -4.54
N ASP A 69 6.98 4.28 -3.72
CA ASP A 69 6.95 4.48 -2.26
C ASP A 69 8.03 5.48 -1.86
N LEU A 70 7.61 6.72 -1.54
CA LEU A 70 8.49 7.82 -1.18
C LEU A 70 9.12 7.61 0.20
N GLN A 71 10.35 8.10 0.37
CA GLN A 71 11.13 7.86 1.59
C GLN A 71 10.53 8.52 2.82
N GLY A 72 10.08 9.78 2.69
CA GLY A 72 9.70 10.64 3.79
C GLY A 72 10.87 11.13 4.64
N PRO A 73 10.59 11.88 5.72
CA PRO A 73 11.61 12.49 6.59
C PRO A 73 12.27 11.44 7.49
N LYS A 74 13.17 10.61 6.93
CA LYS A 74 13.87 9.58 7.71
C LYS A 74 15.01 10.17 8.52
N LEU A 75 14.85 10.20 9.83
CA LEU A 75 15.87 10.65 10.78
C LEU A 75 16.95 9.58 10.94
N ARG A 76 18.22 9.97 11.02
CA ARG A 76 19.35 9.06 11.18
C ARG A 76 20.43 9.63 12.09
N VAL A 77 21.19 8.74 12.73
CA VAL A 77 22.51 9.10 13.27
C VAL A 77 23.55 9.09 12.15
N GLY A 78 24.61 9.86 12.33
CA GLY A 78 25.74 9.93 11.41
C GLY A 78 26.62 8.67 11.42
N VAL A 79 27.89 8.84 11.03
CA VAL A 79 28.90 7.79 11.09
C VAL A 79 29.34 7.61 12.53
N ILE A 80 29.41 6.39 13.00
CA ILE A 80 29.90 5.99 14.35
C ILE A 80 31.14 5.13 14.15
N GLU A 81 32.13 5.26 15.03
CA GLU A 81 33.33 4.44 15.03
C GLU A 81 33.00 2.95 15.15
N GLU A 82 33.80 2.12 14.51
CA GLU A 82 33.60 0.67 14.52
C GLU A 82 33.78 0.10 15.92
N GLY A 83 32.88 -0.80 16.31
CA GLY A 83 32.92 -1.45 17.63
C GLY A 83 32.36 -0.61 18.76
N ALA A 84 31.83 0.58 18.52
CA ALA A 84 31.18 1.38 19.57
C ALA A 84 30.00 0.63 20.19
N ILE A 85 29.97 0.58 21.52
CA ILE A 85 28.91 -0.02 22.34
C ILE A 85 28.46 1.02 23.36
N VAL A 86 27.17 1.12 23.59
CA VAL A 86 26.59 1.91 24.69
C VAL A 86 25.92 0.98 25.69
N GLU A 87 26.12 1.26 26.99
CA GLU A 87 25.60 0.43 28.08
C GLU A 87 24.47 1.14 28.82
N PRO A 88 23.50 0.42 29.41
CA PRO A 88 22.46 1.02 30.23
C PRO A 88 23.03 1.91 31.33
N GLY A 89 22.58 3.14 31.42
CA GLY A 89 23.06 4.15 32.35
C GLY A 89 24.07 5.13 31.77
N ASP A 90 24.69 4.84 30.64
CA ASP A 90 25.58 5.76 29.94
C ASP A 90 24.82 7.02 29.48
N THR A 91 25.61 8.06 29.22
CA THR A 91 25.10 9.32 28.67
C THR A 91 25.70 9.55 27.29
N VAL A 92 24.82 9.83 26.29
CA VAL A 92 25.22 10.16 24.92
C VAL A 92 24.73 11.55 24.55
N GLU A 93 25.61 12.34 23.93
CA GLU A 93 25.26 13.64 23.35
C GLU A 93 24.96 13.49 21.86
N PHE A 94 23.76 13.90 21.45
CA PHE A 94 23.38 14.02 20.03
C PHE A 94 23.56 15.48 19.61
N ILE A 95 24.36 15.68 18.54
CA ILE A 95 24.76 16.98 18.05
C ILE A 95 24.31 17.16 16.63
N THR A 96 23.76 18.34 16.29
CA THR A 96 23.14 18.60 14.98
C THR A 96 23.91 19.58 14.10
N THR A 97 24.99 20.17 14.55
CA THR A 97 25.70 21.25 13.82
C THR A 97 26.37 20.78 12.55
N GLU A 98 27.42 19.96 12.67
CA GLU A 98 28.21 19.47 11.53
C GLU A 98 28.42 17.95 11.64
N PRO A 99 28.46 17.23 10.50
CA PRO A 99 28.77 15.80 10.50
C PRO A 99 30.17 15.51 11.05
N PHE A 100 30.26 14.52 11.95
CA PHE A 100 31.51 14.01 12.49
C PHE A 100 31.40 12.49 12.73
N VAL A 101 32.55 11.84 12.93
CA VAL A 101 32.57 10.44 13.36
C VAL A 101 32.27 10.39 14.85
N GLY A 102 31.11 9.86 15.20
CA GLY A 102 30.67 9.69 16.58
C GLY A 102 31.28 8.46 17.26
N ASN A 103 31.00 8.32 18.55
CA ASN A 103 31.43 7.18 19.39
C ASN A 103 30.37 6.89 20.47
N ALA A 104 30.70 6.05 21.44
CA ALA A 104 29.77 5.70 22.52
C ALA A 104 29.30 6.89 23.40
N LYS A 105 29.92 8.08 23.29
CA LYS A 105 29.57 9.25 24.11
C LYS A 105 28.89 10.36 23.33
N ARG A 106 29.08 10.43 22.01
CA ARG A 106 28.51 11.49 21.16
C ARG A 106 28.25 10.99 19.75
N ALA A 107 27.15 11.45 19.16
CA ALA A 107 26.74 11.11 17.80
C ALA A 107 26.23 12.34 17.04
N TYR A 108 26.50 12.40 15.74
CA TYR A 108 25.84 13.38 14.88
C TYR A 108 24.40 12.93 14.59
N MET A 109 23.46 13.87 14.68
CA MET A 109 22.05 13.66 14.34
C MET A 109 21.72 14.46 13.09
N THR A 110 21.20 13.79 12.04
CA THR A 110 20.88 14.42 10.76
C THR A 110 19.72 15.42 10.83
N TYR A 111 18.88 15.31 11.85
CA TYR A 111 17.73 16.18 12.06
C TYR A 111 18.13 17.47 12.78
N GLN A 112 18.25 18.57 12.02
CA GLN A 112 18.74 19.86 12.52
C GLN A 112 17.84 20.50 13.60
N ARG A 113 16.52 20.24 13.56
CA ARG A 113 15.56 20.76 14.54
C ARG A 113 15.38 19.85 15.77
N PHE A 114 16.09 18.73 15.81
CA PHE A 114 16.00 17.76 16.90
C PHE A 114 16.10 18.39 18.29
N PRO A 115 17.07 19.27 18.60
CA PRO A 115 17.18 19.88 19.93
C PRO A 115 15.99 20.78 20.28
N LYS A 116 15.33 21.38 19.28
CA LYS A 116 14.16 22.24 19.48
C LYS A 116 12.90 21.46 19.76
N ASP A 117 12.73 20.36 19.05
CA ASP A 117 11.48 19.58 19.05
C ASP A 117 11.38 18.64 20.26
N VAL A 118 12.50 18.05 20.73
CA VAL A 118 12.47 17.13 21.88
C VAL A 118 12.41 17.85 23.24
N THR A 119 11.83 17.15 24.21
CA THR A 119 11.78 17.58 25.62
C THR A 119 12.33 16.51 26.55
N ALA A 120 12.78 16.92 27.77
CA ALA A 120 13.26 15.96 28.76
C ALA A 120 12.18 14.94 29.14
N GLY A 121 12.57 13.67 29.25
CA GLY A 121 11.71 12.54 29.53
C GLY A 121 11.20 11.82 28.27
N GLU A 122 11.33 12.41 27.07
CA GLU A 122 10.96 11.75 25.81
C GLU A 122 11.98 10.68 25.44
N LYS A 123 11.51 9.66 24.69
CA LYS A 123 12.34 8.55 24.23
C LYS A 123 12.93 8.81 22.85
N ILE A 124 14.16 8.34 22.65
CA ILE A 124 14.83 8.24 21.37
C ILE A 124 15.08 6.76 21.11
N LEU A 125 14.54 6.23 20.02
CA LEU A 125 14.72 4.85 19.63
C LEU A 125 15.67 4.79 18.43
N LEU A 126 16.68 3.91 18.48
CA LEU A 126 17.63 3.71 17.39
C LEU A 126 17.60 2.26 16.91
N ASP A 127 17.89 2.07 15.60
CA ASP A 127 17.98 0.75 14.96
C ASP A 127 16.71 -0.09 15.24
N ASP A 128 15.54 0.49 14.94
CA ASP A 128 14.22 -0.10 15.14
C ASP A 128 13.94 -0.49 16.60
N GLY A 129 14.41 0.37 17.54
CA GLY A 129 14.19 0.19 18.97
C GLY A 129 15.16 -0.77 19.67
N LYS A 130 16.21 -1.25 18.99
CA LYS A 130 17.27 -2.06 19.63
C LYS A 130 18.07 -1.28 20.66
N LEU A 131 18.23 0.04 20.46
CA LEU A 131 18.79 0.95 21.44
C LEU A 131 17.70 1.94 21.86
N ILE A 132 17.58 2.16 23.17
CA ILE A 132 16.58 3.08 23.73
C ILE A 132 17.30 4.10 24.63
N PHE A 133 17.05 5.38 24.36
CA PHE A 133 17.56 6.48 25.15
C PHE A 133 16.38 7.31 25.69
N GLU A 134 16.61 8.01 26.78
CA GLU A 134 15.71 9.02 27.34
C GLU A 134 16.40 10.38 27.33
N VAL A 135 15.72 11.39 26.81
CA VAL A 135 16.23 12.77 26.82
C VAL A 135 16.35 13.26 28.25
N VAL A 136 17.56 13.61 28.66
CA VAL A 136 17.85 14.22 29.98
C VAL A 136 17.79 15.72 29.89
N ALA A 137 18.40 16.29 28.85
CA ALA A 137 18.47 17.76 28.67
C ALA A 137 18.61 18.09 27.17
N THR A 138 18.13 19.26 26.80
CA THR A 138 18.36 19.90 25.51
C THR A 138 18.71 21.38 25.71
N ASP A 139 19.65 21.89 24.91
CA ASP A 139 19.98 23.32 24.89
C ASP A 139 19.06 24.12 23.96
N LYS A 140 18.08 23.42 23.31
CA LYS A 140 17.13 23.96 22.30
C LYS A 140 17.81 24.61 21.08
N LYS A 141 19.10 24.36 20.88
CA LYS A 141 19.89 24.91 19.76
C LYS A 141 20.51 23.81 18.90
N GLU A 142 21.46 23.08 19.47
CA GLU A 142 22.31 22.17 18.69
C GLU A 142 22.60 20.83 19.37
N LYS A 143 22.27 20.69 20.67
CA LYS A 143 22.66 19.52 21.46
C LYS A 143 21.52 18.98 22.31
N VAL A 144 21.41 17.63 22.30
CA VAL A 144 20.55 16.85 23.19
C VAL A 144 21.40 15.85 23.97
N THR A 145 21.26 15.86 25.28
CA THR A 145 21.89 14.89 26.18
C THR A 145 20.86 13.83 26.54
N ALA A 146 21.17 12.57 26.28
CA ALA A 146 20.25 11.45 26.52
C ALA A 146 20.95 10.35 27.33
N LYS A 147 20.18 9.72 28.23
CA LYS A 147 20.60 8.56 29.02
C LYS A 147 20.22 7.27 28.30
N VAL A 148 21.12 6.31 28.24
CA VAL A 148 20.86 4.98 27.69
C VAL A 148 19.98 4.19 28.65
N LEU A 149 18.79 3.77 28.20
CA LEU A 149 17.90 2.86 28.92
C LEU A 149 18.15 1.41 28.50
N GLN A 150 18.31 1.18 27.18
CA GLN A 150 18.67 -0.12 26.60
C GLN A 150 19.88 0.07 25.69
N GLY A 151 20.97 -0.62 26.03
CA GLY A 151 22.26 -0.54 25.36
C GLY A 151 22.46 -1.64 24.31
N GLY A 152 23.61 -1.59 23.67
CA GLY A 152 24.05 -2.52 22.65
C GLY A 152 25.01 -1.90 21.63
N PRO A 153 25.26 -2.57 20.48
CA PRO A 153 26.12 -2.06 19.41
C PRO A 153 25.59 -0.75 18.79
N PHE A 154 26.36 0.32 18.88
CA PHE A 154 26.01 1.62 18.35
C PHE A 154 26.56 1.77 16.93
N LYS A 155 25.70 1.58 15.93
CA LYS A 155 26.08 1.46 14.51
C LYS A 155 25.81 2.73 13.72
N SER A 156 26.64 2.96 12.67
CA SER A 156 26.53 4.09 11.74
C SER A 156 25.21 4.11 10.96
N LYS A 157 24.72 5.32 10.67
CA LYS A 157 23.61 5.61 9.74
C LYS A 157 22.27 4.93 10.07
N LYS A 158 22.09 4.52 11.35
CA LYS A 158 20.86 3.88 11.81
C LYS A 158 19.70 4.86 11.92
N GLY A 159 18.48 4.36 11.65
CA GLY A 159 17.24 5.12 11.80
C GLY A 159 17.00 5.54 13.24
N VAL A 160 16.40 6.71 13.39
CA VAL A 160 15.98 7.28 14.68
C VAL A 160 14.48 7.46 14.67
N ASN A 161 13.80 6.96 15.68
CA ASN A 161 12.38 7.15 15.91
C ASN A 161 12.19 7.98 17.19
N LEU A 162 11.22 8.87 17.15
CA LEU A 162 10.87 9.79 18.24
C LEU A 162 9.37 9.66 18.54
N PRO A 163 8.95 8.63 19.29
CA PRO A 163 7.53 8.27 19.43
C PRO A 163 6.71 9.31 20.19
N ASN A 164 7.36 10.12 21.04
CA ASN A 164 6.67 11.12 21.86
C ASN A 164 6.87 12.54 21.35
N THR A 165 7.61 12.73 20.25
CA THR A 165 8.04 14.06 19.78
C THR A 165 7.28 14.47 18.53
N ASN A 166 6.67 15.63 18.58
CA ASN A 166 6.05 16.26 17.42
C ASN A 166 7.13 16.81 16.47
N ILE A 167 7.43 16.07 15.41
CA ILE A 167 8.49 16.40 14.46
C ILE A 167 8.00 17.51 13.52
N SER A 168 8.75 18.61 13.42
CA SER A 168 8.37 19.76 12.60
C SER A 168 8.84 19.69 11.14
N LEU A 169 9.38 18.55 10.67
CA LEU A 169 9.68 18.31 9.25
C LEU A 169 8.41 18.06 8.45
N PRO A 170 8.32 18.56 7.20
CA PRO A 170 7.24 18.16 6.30
C PRO A 170 7.34 16.67 5.94
N ALA A 171 6.20 16.04 5.61
CA ALA A 171 6.18 14.65 5.14
C ALA A 171 6.85 14.51 3.78
N LEU A 172 6.76 15.54 2.91
CA LEU A 172 7.50 15.63 1.65
C LEU A 172 8.81 16.38 1.89
N THR A 173 9.94 15.68 1.81
CA THR A 173 11.27 16.26 1.77
C THR A 173 11.59 16.78 0.36
N GLU A 174 12.68 17.57 0.20
CA GLU A 174 13.15 17.99 -1.13
C GLU A 174 13.41 16.78 -2.04
N LYS A 175 14.04 15.73 -1.51
CA LYS A 175 14.25 14.47 -2.22
C LYS A 175 12.93 13.83 -2.62
N ASP A 176 11.92 13.80 -1.75
CA ASP A 176 10.61 13.21 -2.08
C ASP A 176 9.90 14.00 -3.18
N VAL A 177 10.08 15.30 -3.26
CA VAL A 177 9.56 16.13 -4.36
C VAL A 177 10.22 15.74 -5.69
N GLU A 178 11.56 15.61 -5.72
CA GLU A 178 12.28 15.16 -6.91
C GLU A 178 11.86 13.75 -7.34
N ASP A 179 11.78 12.82 -6.39
CA ASP A 179 11.37 11.44 -6.62
C ASP A 179 9.91 11.35 -7.10
N ALA A 180 9.00 12.15 -6.52
CA ALA A 180 7.61 12.18 -6.94
C ALA A 180 7.46 12.73 -8.37
N ILE A 181 8.15 13.80 -8.72
CA ILE A 181 8.15 14.36 -10.09
C ILE A 181 8.68 13.31 -11.09
N PHE A 182 9.74 12.61 -10.72
CA PHE A 182 10.28 11.52 -11.54
C PHE A 182 9.24 10.39 -11.69
N ALA A 183 8.64 9.92 -10.61
CA ALA A 183 7.62 8.86 -10.63
C ALA A 183 6.40 9.25 -11.47
N ILE A 184 5.94 10.52 -11.38
CA ILE A 184 4.86 11.06 -12.21
C ILE A 184 5.23 11.01 -13.70
N LYS A 185 6.43 11.43 -14.07
CA LYS A 185 6.93 11.37 -15.47
C LYS A 185 7.01 9.94 -15.98
N GLN A 186 7.35 8.97 -15.12
CA GLN A 186 7.35 7.54 -15.44
C GLN A 186 5.97 6.91 -15.45
N GLN A 187 4.90 7.68 -15.22
CA GLN A 187 3.50 7.23 -15.25
C GLN A 187 3.26 6.03 -14.31
N VAL A 188 3.74 6.13 -13.07
CA VAL A 188 3.42 5.12 -12.04
C VAL A 188 1.92 5.11 -11.75
N ASP A 189 1.41 3.99 -11.25
CA ASP A 189 -0.04 3.82 -11.01
C ASP A 189 -0.49 4.36 -9.65
N TRP A 190 0.42 4.34 -8.65
CA TRP A 190 0.18 4.77 -7.28
C TRP A 190 1.42 5.43 -6.70
N ILE A 191 1.22 6.41 -5.82
CA ILE A 191 2.30 6.99 -5.00
C ILE A 191 1.94 6.79 -3.53
N ALA A 192 2.85 6.20 -2.75
CA ALA A 192 2.72 6.09 -1.31
C ALA A 192 3.54 7.18 -0.62
N LEU A 193 2.91 7.89 0.32
CA LEU A 193 3.54 8.91 1.14
C LEU A 193 3.86 8.35 2.53
N SER A 194 5.13 8.36 2.91
CA SER A 194 5.61 7.91 4.21
C SER A 194 5.41 8.96 5.30
N PHE A 195 5.27 8.53 6.53
CA PHE A 195 5.16 9.34 7.73
C PHE A 195 4.04 10.39 7.68
N VAL A 196 2.88 10.03 7.10
CA VAL A 196 1.69 10.88 7.10
C VAL A 196 1.21 11.09 8.54
N ARG A 197 0.92 12.34 8.93
CA ARG A 197 0.46 12.72 10.26
C ARG A 197 -0.91 13.41 10.22
N ASN A 198 -1.21 14.09 9.12
CA ASN A 198 -2.44 14.85 8.94
C ASN A 198 -2.80 15.00 7.45
N SER A 199 -3.93 15.63 7.15
CA SER A 199 -4.40 15.85 5.78
C SER A 199 -3.52 16.81 4.97
N ASP A 200 -2.81 17.74 5.60
CA ASP A 200 -2.00 18.74 4.89
C ASP A 200 -0.81 18.10 4.18
N ASP A 201 -0.26 17.02 4.78
CA ASP A 201 0.79 16.21 4.14
C ASP A 201 0.33 15.66 2.79
N LEU A 202 -0.93 15.21 2.69
CA LEU A 202 -1.53 14.66 1.47
C LEU A 202 -1.89 15.74 0.45
N ILE A 203 -2.40 16.87 0.93
CA ILE A 203 -2.73 18.02 0.08
C ILE A 203 -1.47 18.54 -0.64
N GLY A 204 -0.32 18.52 0.05
CA GLY A 204 0.98 18.86 -0.54
C GLY A 204 1.34 17.97 -1.73
N LEU A 205 1.24 16.64 -1.56
CA LEU A 205 1.50 15.69 -2.65
C LEU A 205 0.45 15.77 -3.75
N GLN A 206 -0.82 15.96 -3.41
CA GLN A 206 -1.88 16.11 -4.40
C GLN A 206 -1.63 17.29 -5.34
N LYS A 207 -1.26 18.47 -4.79
CA LYS A 207 -0.91 19.64 -5.59
C LYS A 207 0.27 19.36 -6.53
N LEU A 208 1.32 18.70 -6.02
CA LEU A 208 2.46 18.33 -6.83
C LEU A 208 2.06 17.42 -8.01
N ILE A 209 1.16 16.45 -7.79
CA ILE A 209 0.63 15.58 -8.85
C ILE A 209 -0.17 16.41 -9.86
N GLU A 210 -1.05 17.31 -9.41
CA GLU A 210 -1.88 18.17 -10.28
C GLU A 210 -1.02 19.12 -11.14
N GLU A 211 0.13 19.58 -10.63
CA GLU A 211 1.06 20.46 -11.35
C GLU A 211 1.86 19.70 -12.43
N HIS A 212 2.09 18.39 -12.26
CA HIS A 212 2.99 17.62 -13.13
C HIS A 212 2.31 16.51 -13.92
N SER A 213 1.01 16.28 -13.76
CA SER A 213 0.26 15.23 -14.45
C SER A 213 -1.11 15.71 -14.93
N GLU A 214 -1.47 15.34 -16.16
CA GLU A 214 -2.84 15.53 -16.69
C GLU A 214 -3.83 14.49 -16.12
N HIS A 215 -3.33 13.44 -15.49
CA HIS A 215 -4.12 12.34 -14.94
C HIS A 215 -3.96 12.24 -13.43
N LYS A 216 -5.05 11.87 -12.76
CA LYS A 216 -4.98 11.59 -11.33
C LYS A 216 -4.11 10.36 -11.08
N ILE A 217 -3.05 10.51 -10.29
CA ILE A 217 -2.32 9.41 -9.68
C ILE A 217 -2.81 9.27 -8.24
N PRO A 218 -3.41 8.13 -7.86
CA PRO A 218 -3.96 7.94 -6.53
C PRO A 218 -2.86 7.83 -5.47
N ILE A 219 -3.17 8.34 -4.27
CA ILE A 219 -2.23 8.42 -3.14
C ILE A 219 -2.58 7.37 -2.09
N ILE A 220 -1.55 6.62 -1.65
CA ILE A 220 -1.61 5.73 -0.50
C ILE A 220 -0.95 6.42 0.70
N SER A 221 -1.71 6.60 1.78
CA SER A 221 -1.19 7.12 3.05
C SER A 221 -0.59 5.98 3.86
N LYS A 222 0.69 6.09 4.21
CA LYS A 222 1.35 5.14 5.10
C LYS A 222 1.14 5.57 6.55
N ILE A 223 0.50 4.69 7.31
CA ILE A 223 0.21 4.93 8.73
C ILE A 223 1.34 4.31 9.56
N GLU A 224 2.22 5.20 10.02
CA GLU A 224 3.50 4.88 10.68
C GLU A 224 3.69 5.63 12.00
N LYS A 225 2.81 6.60 12.28
CA LYS A 225 2.93 7.52 13.42
C LYS A 225 1.66 7.55 14.26
N PRO A 226 1.78 7.73 15.61
CA PRO A 226 0.61 7.88 16.50
C PRO A 226 -0.30 9.04 16.10
N GLU A 227 0.25 10.17 15.66
CA GLU A 227 -0.51 11.35 15.24
C GLU A 227 -1.43 11.05 14.04
N ALA A 228 -1.04 10.09 13.19
CA ALA A 228 -1.89 9.65 12.09
C ALA A 228 -3.16 8.95 12.61
N LEU A 229 -3.07 8.23 13.73
CA LEU A 229 -4.22 7.54 14.34
C LEU A 229 -5.24 8.54 14.89
N GLU A 230 -4.77 9.63 15.48
CA GLU A 230 -5.62 10.71 16.01
C GLU A 230 -6.32 11.48 14.87
N ASN A 231 -5.68 11.58 13.70
CA ASN A 231 -6.18 12.32 12.55
C ASN A 231 -6.75 11.41 11.44
N ILE A 232 -6.99 10.13 11.71
CA ILE A 232 -7.27 9.11 10.70
C ILE A 232 -8.45 9.46 9.78
N ASP A 233 -9.53 10.02 10.32
CA ASP A 233 -10.72 10.40 9.53
C ASP A 233 -10.38 11.46 8.47
N LYS A 234 -9.56 12.45 8.86
CA LYS A 234 -9.12 13.52 7.93
C LYS A 234 -8.12 12.96 6.91
N ILE A 235 -7.21 12.09 7.31
CA ILE A 235 -6.27 11.44 6.42
C ILE A 235 -7.03 10.60 5.37
N ILE A 236 -7.99 9.77 5.79
CA ILE A 236 -8.81 8.95 4.90
C ILE A 236 -9.58 9.81 3.88
N ALA A 237 -10.07 10.98 4.28
CA ALA A 237 -10.82 11.87 3.37
C ALA A 237 -9.99 12.38 2.18
N TYR A 238 -8.66 12.42 2.32
CA TYR A 238 -7.72 12.84 1.27
C TYR A 238 -6.88 11.69 0.70
N SER A 239 -7.11 10.46 1.16
CA SER A 239 -6.41 9.26 0.69
C SER A 239 -7.22 8.50 -0.34
N ASP A 240 -6.54 7.91 -1.33
CA ASP A 240 -7.14 6.93 -2.24
C ASP A 240 -6.90 5.49 -1.78
N GLY A 241 -6.01 5.27 -0.81
CA GLY A 241 -5.74 4.01 -0.15
C GLY A 241 -4.93 4.19 1.13
N LEU A 242 -4.87 3.15 1.97
CA LEU A 242 -4.05 3.12 3.18
C LEU A 242 -3.00 2.00 3.11
N MET A 243 -1.86 2.23 3.77
CA MET A 243 -0.89 1.18 4.08
C MET A 243 -0.63 1.16 5.59
N VAL A 244 -0.89 0.03 6.22
CA VAL A 244 -0.53 -0.22 7.61
C VAL A 244 0.91 -0.73 7.62
N ALA A 245 1.87 0.18 7.86
CA ALA A 245 3.30 -0.13 7.87
C ALA A 245 3.74 -0.56 9.27
N ARG A 246 3.46 -1.83 9.61
CA ARG A 246 3.58 -2.37 10.98
C ARG A 246 4.97 -2.29 11.56
N GLY A 247 6.02 -2.36 10.72
CA GLY A 247 7.41 -2.24 11.15
C GLY A 247 7.70 -0.88 11.78
N ASP A 248 7.40 0.20 11.05
CA ASP A 248 7.61 1.56 11.54
C ASP A 248 6.61 1.92 12.65
N LEU A 249 5.33 1.57 12.47
CA LEU A 249 4.30 1.83 13.48
C LEU A 249 4.60 1.11 14.81
N GLY A 250 5.09 -0.14 14.77
CA GLY A 250 5.39 -0.92 15.98
C GLY A 250 6.62 -0.45 16.75
N VAL A 251 7.41 0.47 16.16
CA VAL A 251 8.48 1.19 16.89
C VAL A 251 7.93 2.43 17.58
N GLU A 252 6.86 3.01 17.03
CA GLU A 252 6.25 4.27 17.50
C GLU A 252 5.14 4.07 18.53
N VAL A 253 4.48 2.90 18.52
CA VAL A 253 3.44 2.53 19.49
C VAL A 253 3.82 1.22 20.22
N PRO A 254 3.22 0.91 21.38
CA PRO A 254 3.45 -0.38 22.03
C PRO A 254 3.12 -1.54 21.08
N ALA A 255 4.07 -2.47 20.91
CA ALA A 255 3.93 -3.59 19.96
C ALA A 255 2.64 -4.41 20.18
N ALA A 256 2.17 -4.51 21.42
CA ALA A 256 0.92 -5.20 21.77
C ALA A 256 -0.34 -4.53 21.21
N GLU A 257 -0.28 -3.25 20.85
CA GLU A 257 -1.41 -2.49 20.29
C GLU A 257 -1.50 -2.60 18.78
N VAL A 258 -0.39 -2.91 18.10
CA VAL A 258 -0.32 -2.96 16.62
C VAL A 258 -1.42 -3.85 16.00
N PRO A 259 -1.73 -5.05 16.53
CA PRO A 259 -2.81 -5.88 15.95
C PRO A 259 -4.19 -5.25 16.04
N LEU A 260 -4.48 -4.52 17.12
CA LEU A 260 -5.76 -3.82 17.31
C LEU A 260 -5.84 -2.60 16.38
N ILE A 261 -4.76 -1.84 16.26
CA ILE A 261 -4.65 -0.70 15.34
C ILE A 261 -4.82 -1.16 13.89
N GLN A 262 -4.19 -2.27 13.51
CA GLN A 262 -4.38 -2.86 12.18
C GLN A 262 -5.86 -3.12 11.88
N LYS A 263 -6.57 -3.81 12.78
CA LYS A 263 -7.99 -4.10 12.60
C LYS A 263 -8.84 -2.85 12.50
N GLN A 264 -8.55 -1.84 13.32
CA GLN A 264 -9.23 -0.54 13.28
C GLN A 264 -9.02 0.14 11.94
N LEU A 265 -7.77 0.28 11.47
CA LEU A 265 -7.42 0.92 10.20
C LEU A 265 -8.05 0.21 9.00
N VAL A 266 -8.05 -1.13 9.00
CA VAL A 266 -8.73 -1.92 7.96
C VAL A 266 -10.21 -1.62 7.96
N ASN A 267 -10.86 -1.59 9.11
CA ASN A 267 -12.29 -1.30 9.23
C ASN A 267 -12.64 0.12 8.73
N GLU A 268 -11.85 1.13 9.12
CA GLU A 268 -12.07 2.52 8.66
C GLU A 268 -11.86 2.65 7.13
N ALA A 269 -10.82 2.02 6.56
CA ALA A 269 -10.61 1.97 5.13
C ALA A 269 -11.80 1.31 4.39
N LYS A 270 -12.36 0.22 4.94
CA LYS A 270 -13.53 -0.45 4.35
C LYS A 270 -14.78 0.44 4.41
N LYS A 271 -15.03 1.13 5.51
CA LYS A 271 -16.13 2.12 5.60
C LYS A 271 -15.99 3.23 4.56
N ALA A 272 -14.77 3.71 4.36
CA ALA A 272 -14.45 4.74 3.36
C ALA A 272 -14.43 4.24 1.91
N ARG A 273 -14.44 2.91 1.68
CA ARG A 273 -14.35 2.28 0.35
C ARG A 273 -13.01 2.51 -0.36
N ILE A 274 -11.94 2.61 0.38
CA ILE A 274 -10.58 2.69 -0.14
C ILE A 274 -9.82 1.39 0.15
N PRO A 275 -8.87 0.98 -0.72
CA PRO A 275 -8.06 -0.21 -0.48
C PRO A 275 -7.10 -0.02 0.69
N VAL A 276 -6.79 -1.12 1.36
CA VAL A 276 -5.80 -1.16 2.43
C VAL A 276 -4.78 -2.26 2.22
N ILE A 277 -3.51 -1.91 2.37
CA ILE A 277 -2.35 -2.80 2.27
C ILE A 277 -1.84 -3.08 3.68
N ILE A 278 -1.68 -4.35 4.04
CA ILE A 278 -0.93 -4.74 5.24
C ILE A 278 0.51 -5.00 4.86
N ALA A 279 1.42 -4.29 5.50
CA ALA A 279 2.82 -4.24 5.11
C ALA A 279 3.77 -4.61 6.24
N THR A 280 4.95 -5.07 5.85
CA THR A 280 6.11 -5.45 6.66
C THR A 280 5.94 -6.71 7.51
N GLN A 281 7.03 -7.47 7.63
CA GLN A 281 7.12 -8.68 8.47
C GLN A 281 6.05 -9.73 8.17
N MET A 282 5.67 -9.90 6.89
CA MET A 282 4.63 -10.85 6.51
C MET A 282 5.17 -12.29 6.40
N MET A 283 6.31 -12.46 5.73
CA MET A 283 6.97 -13.75 5.47
C MET A 283 8.48 -13.62 5.63
N GLU A 284 8.94 -12.88 6.62
CA GLU A 284 10.33 -12.42 6.79
C GLU A 284 11.33 -13.59 6.86
N THR A 285 10.94 -14.71 7.47
CA THR A 285 11.77 -15.92 7.50
C THR A 285 12.13 -16.41 6.10
N MET A 286 11.27 -16.19 5.11
CA MET A 286 11.50 -16.60 3.72
C MET A 286 12.52 -15.73 2.97
N ILE A 287 13.10 -14.71 3.59
CA ILE A 287 14.30 -14.04 3.07
C ILE A 287 15.43 -15.07 2.92
N GLU A 288 15.58 -15.97 3.90
CA GLU A 288 16.66 -16.97 3.98
C GLU A 288 16.14 -18.41 3.85
N SER A 289 14.88 -18.69 4.12
CA SER A 289 14.26 -20.03 4.15
C SER A 289 13.28 -20.23 3.00
N LEU A 290 13.17 -21.47 2.50
CA LEU A 290 12.16 -21.88 1.53
C LEU A 290 10.75 -22.01 2.12
N THR A 291 10.63 -22.05 3.44
CA THR A 291 9.35 -22.28 4.11
C THR A 291 9.07 -21.19 5.13
N ALA A 292 7.83 -20.72 5.15
CA ALA A 292 7.35 -19.80 6.18
C ALA A 292 7.14 -20.51 7.52
N THR A 293 7.21 -19.76 8.59
CA THR A 293 6.78 -20.22 9.92
C THR A 293 5.25 -20.29 10.01
N ARG A 294 4.72 -21.06 10.97
CA ARG A 294 3.27 -21.10 11.24
C ARG A 294 2.72 -19.75 11.68
N ALA A 295 3.53 -18.94 12.36
CA ALA A 295 3.16 -17.61 12.81
C ALA A 295 2.96 -16.67 11.61
N GLU A 296 3.86 -16.69 10.63
CA GLU A 296 3.76 -15.92 9.38
C GLU A 296 2.55 -16.34 8.54
N VAL A 297 2.33 -17.65 8.39
CA VAL A 297 1.12 -18.17 7.70
C VAL A 297 -0.16 -17.66 8.37
N ASN A 298 -0.20 -17.69 9.70
CA ASN A 298 -1.33 -17.19 10.48
C ASN A 298 -1.49 -15.67 10.34
N ASP A 299 -0.40 -14.91 10.29
CA ASP A 299 -0.45 -13.45 10.13
C ASP A 299 -1.00 -13.05 8.76
N VAL A 300 -0.53 -13.68 7.67
CA VAL A 300 -1.09 -13.49 6.33
C VAL A 300 -2.58 -13.82 6.30
N ALA A 301 -2.97 -14.97 6.88
CA ALA A 301 -4.36 -15.40 6.93
C ALA A 301 -5.23 -14.42 7.71
N ASN A 302 -4.79 -13.94 8.89
CA ASN A 302 -5.51 -12.94 9.68
C ASN A 302 -5.66 -11.62 8.94
N SER A 303 -4.62 -11.14 8.24
CA SER A 303 -4.71 -9.91 7.44
C SER A 303 -5.81 -9.99 6.38
N VAL A 304 -5.98 -11.15 5.74
CA VAL A 304 -7.09 -11.38 4.79
C VAL A 304 -8.44 -11.42 5.49
N MET A 305 -8.53 -12.13 6.64
CA MET A 305 -9.78 -12.21 7.43
C MET A 305 -10.20 -10.86 7.97
N ASP A 306 -9.25 -9.99 8.32
CA ASP A 306 -9.53 -8.60 8.72
C ASP A 306 -10.12 -7.76 7.58
N GLY A 307 -9.95 -8.18 6.32
CA GLY A 307 -10.48 -7.49 5.15
C GLY A 307 -9.44 -6.69 4.35
N ALA A 308 -8.15 -7.00 4.45
CA ALA A 308 -7.12 -6.37 3.63
C ALA A 308 -7.39 -6.54 2.12
N ASP A 309 -7.11 -5.51 1.33
CA ASP A 309 -7.12 -5.60 -0.14
C ASP A 309 -5.85 -6.24 -0.66
N ALA A 310 -4.73 -5.93 -0.03
CA ALA A 310 -3.44 -6.45 -0.40
C ALA A 310 -2.54 -6.74 0.81
N VAL A 311 -1.60 -7.63 0.62
CA VAL A 311 -0.50 -7.93 1.53
C VAL A 311 0.82 -7.66 0.83
N MET A 312 1.81 -7.12 1.55
CA MET A 312 3.06 -6.66 0.95
C MET A 312 4.25 -7.51 1.41
N LEU A 313 5.09 -7.86 0.44
CA LEU A 313 6.42 -8.44 0.61
C LEU A 313 7.48 -7.34 0.43
N SER A 314 8.42 -7.24 1.33
CA SER A 314 9.50 -6.23 1.36
C SER A 314 10.86 -6.87 1.07
N GLY A 315 11.62 -7.20 2.11
CA GLY A 315 12.91 -7.88 2.02
C GLY A 315 12.83 -9.24 1.31
N GLU A 316 11.72 -9.94 1.51
CA GLU A 316 11.45 -11.28 0.97
C GLU A 316 11.58 -11.34 -0.55
N THR A 317 11.19 -10.27 -1.25
CA THR A 317 11.28 -10.20 -2.71
C THR A 317 12.39 -9.28 -3.21
N SER A 318 12.86 -8.31 -2.41
CA SER A 318 13.87 -7.35 -2.87
C SER A 318 15.30 -7.86 -2.71
N VAL A 319 15.61 -8.59 -1.64
CA VAL A 319 16.94 -9.12 -1.31
C VAL A 319 16.94 -10.59 -0.94
N GLY A 320 15.75 -11.19 -0.75
CA GLY A 320 15.60 -12.59 -0.34
C GLY A 320 16.12 -13.58 -1.39
N LYS A 321 16.51 -14.75 -0.95
CA LYS A 321 17.04 -15.82 -1.81
C LYS A 321 15.98 -16.46 -2.71
N TYR A 322 14.70 -16.33 -2.36
CA TYR A 322 13.60 -17.08 -2.97
C TYR A 322 12.41 -16.19 -3.37
N PRO A 323 12.62 -15.12 -4.19
CA PRO A 323 11.59 -14.12 -4.45
C PRO A 323 10.34 -14.67 -5.15
N VAL A 324 10.45 -15.70 -5.97
CA VAL A 324 9.31 -16.33 -6.65
C VAL A 324 8.56 -17.27 -5.70
N GLN A 325 9.28 -18.10 -4.94
CA GLN A 325 8.71 -19.10 -4.04
C GLN A 325 7.91 -18.46 -2.89
N VAL A 326 8.37 -17.32 -2.37
CA VAL A 326 7.61 -16.60 -1.33
C VAL A 326 6.25 -16.10 -1.86
N ILE A 327 6.19 -15.65 -3.12
CA ILE A 327 4.95 -15.23 -3.77
C ILE A 327 4.03 -16.44 -3.99
N GLU A 328 4.57 -17.59 -4.39
CA GLU A 328 3.80 -18.83 -4.57
C GLU A 328 3.20 -19.31 -3.24
N THR A 329 4.00 -19.28 -2.16
CA THR A 329 3.56 -19.64 -0.81
C THR A 329 2.45 -18.69 -0.35
N MET A 330 2.66 -17.38 -0.46
CA MET A 330 1.65 -16.37 -0.13
C MET A 330 0.38 -16.57 -0.96
N THR A 331 0.49 -16.79 -2.27
CA THR A 331 -0.64 -17.08 -3.15
C THR A 331 -1.45 -18.29 -2.69
N SER A 332 -0.77 -19.35 -2.20
CA SER A 332 -1.43 -20.54 -1.65
C SER A 332 -2.22 -20.22 -0.38
N ILE A 333 -1.63 -19.47 0.55
CA ILE A 333 -2.30 -19.04 1.79
C ILE A 333 -3.54 -18.20 1.45
N LEU A 334 -3.39 -17.19 0.59
CA LEU A 334 -4.49 -16.32 0.18
C LEU A 334 -5.66 -17.12 -0.39
N LYS A 335 -5.40 -18.05 -1.30
CA LYS A 335 -6.43 -18.91 -1.89
C LYS A 335 -7.16 -19.79 -0.88
N SER A 336 -6.45 -20.29 0.12
CA SER A 336 -7.03 -21.10 1.19
C SER A 336 -8.01 -20.28 2.04
N VAL A 337 -7.65 -19.04 2.33
CA VAL A 337 -8.42 -18.17 3.24
C VAL A 337 -9.59 -17.47 2.55
N GLU A 338 -9.45 -17.06 1.29
CA GLU A 338 -10.44 -16.27 0.55
C GLU A 338 -11.83 -16.90 0.44
N ASN A 339 -11.91 -18.22 0.52
CA ASN A 339 -13.17 -18.96 0.48
C ASN A 339 -13.80 -19.14 1.87
N SER A 340 -13.17 -18.61 2.92
CA SER A 340 -13.65 -18.73 4.29
C SER A 340 -14.81 -17.78 4.56
N SER A 341 -15.81 -18.25 5.32
CA SER A 341 -16.88 -17.42 5.86
C SER A 341 -16.42 -16.48 6.99
N LEU A 342 -15.17 -16.61 7.43
CA LEU A 342 -14.58 -15.76 8.47
C LEU A 342 -14.19 -14.36 7.98
N ILE A 343 -14.14 -14.14 6.65
CA ILE A 343 -13.88 -12.80 6.10
C ILE A 343 -15.11 -11.93 6.34
N GLN A 344 -14.95 -10.91 7.17
CA GLN A 344 -16.02 -9.99 7.51
C GLN A 344 -15.61 -8.56 7.14
N VAL A 345 -16.49 -7.87 6.43
CA VAL A 345 -16.38 -6.44 6.14
C VAL A 345 -17.68 -5.74 6.48
N PRO A 346 -17.64 -4.45 6.84
CA PRO A 346 -18.85 -3.70 7.16
C PRO A 346 -19.88 -3.76 6.03
N GLN A 347 -21.09 -4.25 6.33
CA GLN A 347 -22.21 -4.38 5.39
C GLN A 347 -23.23 -3.25 5.57
N THR A 348 -22.78 -2.08 6.00
CA THR A 348 -23.65 -0.91 6.21
C THR A 348 -24.06 -0.29 4.87
N PRO A 349 -25.35 -0.24 4.54
CA PRO A 349 -25.79 0.37 3.29
C PRO A 349 -25.44 1.86 3.23
N PRO A 350 -25.30 2.44 2.03
CA PRO A 350 -25.04 3.86 1.87
C PRO A 350 -26.17 4.69 2.50
N SER A 351 -25.85 5.55 3.47
CA SER A 351 -26.81 6.39 4.18
C SER A 351 -26.73 7.86 3.79
N ILE A 352 -25.56 8.33 3.34
CA ILE A 352 -25.35 9.74 3.01
C ILE A 352 -25.78 10.01 1.57
N ARG A 353 -26.78 10.87 1.38
CA ARG A 353 -27.32 11.28 0.06
C ARG A 353 -26.40 12.33 -0.58
N THR A 354 -25.39 11.87 -1.29
CA THR A 354 -24.51 12.69 -2.14
C THR A 354 -24.96 12.60 -3.60
N LYS A 355 -24.35 13.39 -4.49
CA LYS A 355 -24.55 13.26 -5.95
C LYS A 355 -24.32 11.81 -6.48
N ARG A 356 -23.50 11.01 -5.78
CA ARG A 356 -23.19 9.62 -6.16
C ARG A 356 -23.99 8.58 -5.36
N PHE A 357 -25.04 9.00 -4.63
CA PHE A 357 -25.82 8.09 -3.79
C PHE A 357 -26.43 6.93 -4.60
N ILE A 358 -27.01 7.21 -5.77
CA ILE A 358 -27.60 6.19 -6.64
C ILE A 358 -26.56 5.16 -7.04
N THR A 359 -25.40 5.60 -7.54
CA THR A 359 -24.29 4.70 -7.91
C THR A 359 -23.82 3.85 -6.73
N LYS A 360 -23.65 4.45 -5.54
CA LYS A 360 -23.28 3.72 -4.32
C LYS A 360 -24.30 2.66 -3.94
N SER A 361 -25.58 3.01 -4.01
CA SER A 361 -26.69 2.10 -3.72
C SER A 361 -26.76 0.94 -4.71
N ILE A 362 -26.60 1.22 -6.00
CA ILE A 362 -26.56 0.17 -7.03
C ILE A 362 -25.39 -0.79 -6.81
N CYS A 363 -24.18 -0.28 -6.53
CA CYS A 363 -23.01 -1.13 -6.24
C CYS A 363 -23.22 -2.00 -5.01
N TYR A 364 -23.85 -1.47 -3.96
CA TYR A 364 -24.22 -2.22 -2.77
C TYR A 364 -25.19 -3.37 -3.09
N HIS A 365 -26.30 -3.05 -3.75
CA HIS A 365 -27.30 -4.05 -4.11
C HIS A 365 -26.78 -5.07 -5.12
N ALA A 366 -25.88 -4.67 -6.03
CA ALA A 366 -25.21 -5.60 -6.93
C ALA A 366 -24.36 -6.63 -6.16
N ALA A 367 -23.60 -6.20 -5.15
CA ALA A 367 -22.81 -7.11 -4.33
C ALA A 367 -23.68 -8.07 -3.52
N LEU A 368 -24.79 -7.59 -2.94
CA LEU A 368 -25.75 -8.43 -2.22
C LEU A 368 -26.42 -9.43 -3.16
N MET A 369 -27.01 -8.95 -4.26
CA MET A 369 -27.70 -9.78 -5.24
C MET A 369 -26.78 -10.85 -5.83
N ALA A 370 -25.50 -10.50 -6.08
CA ALA A 370 -24.53 -11.48 -6.58
C ALA A 370 -24.37 -12.69 -5.64
N ASN A 371 -24.42 -12.44 -4.31
CA ASN A 371 -24.34 -13.51 -3.33
C ASN A 371 -25.67 -14.30 -3.24
N GLU A 372 -26.82 -13.65 -3.41
CA GLU A 372 -28.15 -14.28 -3.34
C GLU A 372 -28.42 -15.21 -4.52
N ILE A 373 -28.04 -14.80 -5.73
CA ILE A 373 -28.26 -15.57 -6.96
C ILE A 373 -27.05 -16.44 -7.39
N ASP A 374 -26.00 -16.51 -6.55
CA ASP A 374 -24.73 -17.18 -6.84
C ASP A 374 -24.11 -16.72 -8.18
N ALA A 375 -24.20 -15.41 -8.48
CA ALA A 375 -23.59 -14.86 -9.67
C ALA A 375 -22.07 -15.07 -9.66
N LYS A 376 -21.49 -15.46 -10.78
CA LYS A 376 -20.05 -15.72 -10.90
C LYS A 376 -19.25 -14.46 -11.12
N ALA A 377 -19.86 -13.43 -11.75
CA ALA A 377 -19.21 -12.15 -11.97
C ALA A 377 -20.17 -10.95 -11.83
N ILE A 378 -19.60 -9.82 -11.41
CA ILE A 378 -20.19 -8.50 -11.53
C ILE A 378 -19.35 -7.74 -12.56
N CYS A 379 -19.95 -7.46 -13.72
CA CYS A 379 -19.35 -6.72 -14.82
C CYS A 379 -19.71 -5.24 -14.68
N THR A 380 -18.73 -4.34 -14.66
CA THR A 380 -18.98 -2.90 -14.61
C THR A 380 -18.22 -2.15 -15.70
N LEU A 381 -18.93 -1.23 -16.36
CA LEU A 381 -18.35 -0.30 -17.31
C LEU A 381 -18.04 1.00 -16.60
N THR A 382 -16.81 1.46 -16.68
CA THR A 382 -16.37 2.68 -15.98
C THR A 382 -15.26 3.41 -16.72
N ASN A 383 -15.23 4.72 -16.63
CA ASN A 383 -14.15 5.54 -17.15
C ASN A 383 -13.15 5.98 -16.06
N SER A 384 -13.60 6.09 -14.81
CA SER A 384 -12.79 6.56 -13.67
C SER A 384 -12.42 5.46 -12.67
N GLY A 385 -12.92 4.23 -12.84
CA GLY A 385 -12.74 3.14 -11.89
C GLY A 385 -13.62 3.23 -10.63
N TYR A 386 -14.38 4.30 -10.42
CA TYR A 386 -15.12 4.54 -9.17
C TYR A 386 -15.99 3.36 -8.73
N THR A 387 -16.74 2.76 -9.66
CA THR A 387 -17.59 1.60 -9.36
C THR A 387 -16.81 0.38 -8.93
N ALA A 388 -15.59 0.19 -9.47
CA ALA A 388 -14.71 -0.89 -9.05
C ALA A 388 -14.32 -0.77 -7.57
N PHE A 389 -13.96 0.43 -7.11
CA PHE A 389 -13.69 0.70 -5.68
C PHE A 389 -14.92 0.39 -4.83
N GLN A 390 -16.10 0.85 -5.25
CA GLN A 390 -17.34 0.63 -4.49
C GLN A 390 -17.69 -0.86 -4.37
N ILE A 391 -17.65 -1.61 -5.48
CA ILE A 391 -18.00 -3.04 -5.49
C ILE A 391 -16.96 -3.86 -4.72
N SER A 392 -15.67 -3.62 -4.97
CA SER A 392 -14.56 -4.33 -4.30
C SER A 392 -14.66 -4.26 -2.78
N ALA A 393 -15.01 -3.09 -2.24
CA ALA A 393 -15.12 -2.88 -0.79
C ALA A 393 -16.19 -3.76 -0.11
N TRP A 394 -17.20 -4.22 -0.85
CA TRP A 394 -18.26 -5.12 -0.34
C TRP A 394 -17.87 -6.59 -0.32
N ARG A 395 -16.70 -6.95 -0.84
CA ARG A 395 -16.19 -8.34 -0.87
C ARG A 395 -17.20 -9.35 -1.46
N PRO A 396 -17.78 -9.12 -2.65
CA PRO A 396 -18.68 -10.09 -3.25
C PRO A 396 -17.97 -11.43 -3.51
N LYS A 397 -18.70 -12.54 -3.41
CA LYS A 397 -18.18 -13.86 -3.83
C LYS A 397 -17.88 -13.88 -5.33
N ALA A 398 -18.65 -13.14 -6.11
CA ALA A 398 -18.46 -12.96 -7.54
C ALA A 398 -17.13 -12.26 -7.86
N HIS A 399 -16.57 -12.54 -9.05
CA HIS A 399 -15.46 -11.77 -9.60
C HIS A 399 -15.92 -10.37 -10.01
N VAL A 400 -15.09 -9.36 -9.81
CA VAL A 400 -15.39 -7.98 -10.25
C VAL A 400 -14.64 -7.72 -11.55
N LEU A 401 -15.36 -7.80 -12.67
CA LEU A 401 -14.81 -7.60 -14.00
C LEU A 401 -15.09 -6.17 -14.46
N VAL A 402 -14.02 -5.41 -14.68
CA VAL A 402 -14.09 -3.98 -15.02
C VAL A 402 -13.71 -3.78 -16.47
N PHE A 403 -14.57 -3.13 -17.22
CA PHE A 403 -14.37 -2.83 -18.64
C PHE A 403 -14.23 -1.31 -18.83
N THR A 404 -13.13 -0.89 -19.44
CA THR A 404 -12.81 0.54 -19.59
C THR A 404 -12.02 0.82 -20.85
N SER A 405 -12.28 1.96 -21.48
CA SER A 405 -11.44 2.51 -22.54
C SER A 405 -10.27 3.37 -22.02
N ASN A 406 -10.25 3.65 -20.72
CA ASN A 406 -9.19 4.42 -20.09
C ASN A 406 -8.01 3.49 -19.73
N LYS A 407 -6.95 3.55 -20.53
CA LYS A 407 -5.75 2.70 -20.33
C LYS A 407 -5.04 2.97 -19.01
N THR A 408 -5.08 4.21 -18.52
CA THR A 408 -4.40 4.61 -17.29
C THR A 408 -4.90 3.85 -16.07
N ILE A 409 -6.22 3.60 -15.99
CA ILE A 409 -6.79 2.91 -14.82
C ILE A 409 -6.67 1.39 -14.87
N LEU A 410 -6.32 0.78 -16.01
CA LEU A 410 -6.21 -0.69 -16.13
C LEU A 410 -5.25 -1.28 -15.10
N SER A 411 -4.08 -0.68 -14.96
CA SER A 411 -3.08 -1.10 -13.99
C SER A 411 -3.46 -0.66 -12.57
N GLN A 412 -3.93 0.59 -12.40
CA GLN A 412 -4.32 1.13 -11.09
C GLN A 412 -5.33 0.24 -10.37
N LEU A 413 -6.34 -0.26 -11.10
CA LEU A 413 -7.40 -1.10 -10.53
C LEU A 413 -6.91 -2.48 -10.05
N ASN A 414 -5.70 -2.88 -10.41
CA ASN A 414 -5.15 -4.16 -9.99
C ASN A 414 -4.75 -4.22 -8.50
N LEU A 415 -4.76 -3.10 -7.79
CA LEU A 415 -4.63 -3.08 -6.32
C LEU A 415 -5.93 -3.48 -5.60
N LEU A 416 -7.08 -3.34 -6.26
CA LEU A 416 -8.39 -3.57 -5.64
C LEU A 416 -8.71 -5.06 -5.49
N TRP A 417 -9.17 -5.45 -4.32
CA TRP A 417 -9.56 -6.82 -4.03
C TRP A 417 -10.61 -7.37 -5.03
N GLY A 418 -10.34 -8.54 -5.58
CA GLY A 418 -11.25 -9.25 -6.49
C GLY A 418 -11.43 -8.63 -7.87
N VAL A 419 -10.81 -7.46 -8.14
CA VAL A 419 -10.97 -6.75 -9.42
C VAL A 419 -10.05 -7.32 -10.48
N LYS A 420 -10.59 -7.47 -11.71
CA LYS A 420 -9.87 -7.70 -12.95
C LYS A 420 -10.32 -6.70 -13.99
N ALA A 421 -9.39 -5.90 -14.50
CA ALA A 421 -9.68 -4.88 -15.51
C ALA A 421 -9.37 -5.39 -16.93
N PHE A 422 -10.20 -4.97 -17.88
CA PHE A 422 -10.09 -5.26 -19.31
C PHE A 422 -10.22 -3.97 -20.11
N TYR A 423 -9.39 -3.83 -21.15
CA TYR A 423 -9.56 -2.77 -22.12
C TYR A 423 -10.79 -3.04 -22.99
N TYR A 424 -11.68 -2.05 -23.08
CA TYR A 424 -12.88 -2.10 -23.88
C TYR A 424 -13.28 -0.72 -24.35
N ASP A 425 -13.42 -0.51 -25.67
CA ASP A 425 -13.69 0.79 -26.31
C ASP A 425 -14.87 0.79 -27.27
N LYS A 426 -15.64 -0.32 -27.34
CA LYS A 426 -16.75 -0.51 -28.29
C LYS A 426 -18.10 -0.16 -27.65
N PHE A 427 -18.37 1.15 -27.46
CA PHE A 427 -19.62 1.62 -26.88
C PHE A 427 -20.64 1.92 -28.00
N GLU A 428 -21.42 0.91 -28.45
CA GLU A 428 -22.42 1.11 -29.50
C GLU A 428 -23.81 1.39 -28.91
N SER A 429 -24.43 0.41 -28.29
CA SER A 429 -25.69 0.52 -27.55
C SER A 429 -25.58 -0.29 -26.27
N THR A 430 -26.46 0.00 -25.30
CA THR A 430 -26.41 -0.70 -24.01
C THR A 430 -26.55 -2.21 -24.17
N ASP A 431 -27.52 -2.67 -24.97
CA ASP A 431 -27.75 -4.11 -25.16
C ASP A 431 -26.58 -4.80 -25.86
N LYS A 432 -26.06 -4.21 -26.94
CA LYS A 432 -24.88 -4.75 -27.63
C LYS A 432 -23.66 -4.78 -26.74
N THR A 433 -23.42 -3.71 -25.95
CA THR A 433 -22.30 -3.63 -25.04
C THR A 433 -22.39 -4.67 -23.94
N VAL A 434 -23.57 -4.91 -23.34
CA VAL A 434 -23.77 -5.96 -22.35
C VAL A 434 -23.48 -7.34 -22.95
N VAL A 435 -23.99 -7.63 -24.15
CA VAL A 435 -23.72 -8.90 -24.83
C VAL A 435 -22.21 -9.08 -25.09
N GLN A 436 -21.53 -8.05 -25.61
CA GLN A 436 -20.10 -8.12 -25.90
C GLN A 436 -19.27 -8.31 -24.61
N VAL A 437 -19.59 -7.61 -23.53
CA VAL A 437 -18.91 -7.75 -22.24
C VAL A 437 -19.10 -9.15 -21.65
N ASN A 438 -20.31 -9.69 -21.71
CA ASN A 438 -20.61 -11.05 -21.29
C ASN A 438 -19.84 -12.10 -22.12
N THR A 439 -19.76 -11.90 -23.44
CA THR A 439 -18.97 -12.75 -24.34
C THR A 439 -17.49 -12.70 -23.98
N LEU A 440 -16.93 -11.53 -23.73
CA LEU A 440 -15.54 -11.37 -23.27
C LEU A 440 -15.28 -12.08 -21.93
N ALA A 441 -16.23 -12.03 -21.00
CA ALA A 441 -16.12 -12.74 -19.73
C ALA A 441 -16.06 -14.26 -19.93
N LEU A 442 -16.90 -14.79 -20.85
CA LEU A 442 -16.93 -16.21 -21.22
C LEU A 442 -15.64 -16.63 -21.95
N GLU A 443 -15.23 -15.91 -22.99
CA GLU A 443 -14.03 -16.21 -23.79
C GLU A 443 -12.74 -16.20 -22.96
N ASN A 444 -12.68 -15.33 -21.94
CA ASN A 444 -11.56 -15.26 -20.99
C ASN A 444 -11.67 -16.27 -19.83
N GLY A 445 -12.69 -17.15 -19.81
CA GLY A 445 -12.85 -18.21 -18.81
C GLY A 445 -13.18 -17.72 -17.41
N TRP A 446 -13.82 -16.56 -17.26
CA TRP A 446 -14.28 -16.03 -15.98
C TRP A 446 -15.65 -16.55 -15.58
N VAL A 447 -16.42 -17.00 -16.56
CA VAL A 447 -17.75 -17.57 -16.42
C VAL A 447 -17.93 -18.69 -17.43
N GLU A 448 -18.91 -19.57 -17.20
CA GLU A 448 -19.29 -20.69 -18.07
C GLU A 448 -20.73 -20.52 -18.57
N LYS A 449 -21.13 -21.30 -19.57
CA LYS A 449 -22.53 -21.32 -20.05
C LYS A 449 -23.46 -21.75 -18.91
N GLY A 450 -24.51 -20.98 -18.72
CA GLY A 450 -25.49 -21.17 -17.66
C GLY A 450 -25.25 -20.34 -16.41
N ASP A 451 -24.06 -19.73 -16.26
CA ASP A 451 -23.74 -18.88 -15.14
C ASP A 451 -24.55 -17.58 -15.14
N MET A 452 -24.81 -17.05 -13.94
CA MET A 452 -25.46 -15.75 -13.73
C MET A 452 -24.40 -14.65 -13.60
N LEU A 453 -24.64 -13.51 -14.27
CA LEU A 453 -23.84 -12.28 -14.17
C LEU A 453 -24.71 -11.09 -13.80
N ILE A 454 -24.07 -10.11 -13.15
CA ILE A 454 -24.67 -8.79 -12.92
C ILE A 454 -23.90 -7.77 -13.73
N ASN A 455 -24.59 -6.98 -14.53
CA ASN A 455 -24.01 -5.93 -15.34
C ASN A 455 -24.42 -4.55 -14.78
N LEU A 456 -23.42 -3.69 -14.54
CA LEU A 456 -23.61 -2.32 -14.08
C LEU A 456 -23.16 -1.33 -15.15
N ALA A 457 -24.03 -0.40 -15.52
CA ALA A 457 -23.74 0.61 -16.54
C ALA A 457 -24.44 1.93 -16.25
N ALA A 458 -23.92 3.01 -16.83
CA ALA A 458 -24.67 4.24 -17.03
C ALA A 458 -25.59 4.07 -18.24
N MET A 459 -26.85 4.42 -18.12
CA MET A 459 -27.79 4.46 -19.25
C MET A 459 -28.32 5.89 -19.44
N PRO A 460 -28.25 6.42 -20.65
CA PRO A 460 -27.67 5.85 -21.89
C PRO A 460 -26.13 5.69 -21.81
N ILE A 461 -25.62 4.59 -22.36
CA ILE A 461 -24.18 4.24 -22.24
C ILE A 461 -23.25 5.26 -22.92
N ILE A 462 -23.77 5.96 -23.94
CA ILE A 462 -23.03 6.95 -24.74
C ILE A 462 -22.72 8.21 -23.92
N GLU A 463 -23.57 8.56 -22.94
CA GLU A 463 -23.42 9.78 -22.15
C GLU A 463 -22.32 9.73 -21.09
N LYS A 464 -21.62 8.58 -20.94
CA LYS A 464 -20.53 8.36 -19.96
C LYS A 464 -20.87 8.89 -18.54
N GLY A 465 -22.13 8.76 -18.14
CA GLY A 465 -22.66 9.23 -16.86
C GLY A 465 -22.28 8.32 -15.68
N MET A 466 -22.87 8.62 -14.52
CA MET A 466 -22.78 7.77 -13.34
C MET A 466 -23.64 6.52 -13.53
N VAL A 467 -23.13 5.36 -13.03
CA VAL A 467 -23.90 4.10 -13.04
C VAL A 467 -25.27 4.31 -12.40
N ASN A 468 -26.31 3.99 -13.15
CA ASN A 468 -27.73 4.14 -12.79
C ASN A 468 -28.56 2.89 -13.07
N THR A 469 -27.94 1.80 -13.57
CA THR A 469 -28.62 0.56 -13.98
C THR A 469 -27.89 -0.67 -13.51
N LEU A 470 -28.66 -1.65 -13.05
CA LEU A 470 -28.27 -3.02 -12.75
C LEU A 470 -29.08 -3.97 -13.61
N ARG A 471 -28.40 -4.86 -14.33
CA ARG A 471 -29.05 -5.90 -15.16
C ARG A 471 -28.49 -7.28 -14.81
N VAL A 472 -29.36 -8.24 -14.58
CA VAL A 472 -28.99 -9.64 -14.42
C VAL A 472 -29.01 -10.31 -15.80
N SER A 473 -28.01 -11.11 -16.11
CA SER A 473 -27.88 -11.87 -17.35
C SER A 473 -27.50 -13.31 -17.05
N GLN A 474 -28.00 -14.24 -17.83
CA GLN A 474 -27.54 -15.62 -17.88
C GLN A 474 -26.68 -15.80 -19.15
N ILE A 475 -25.54 -16.51 -19.02
CA ILE A 475 -24.62 -16.77 -20.14
C ILE A 475 -25.12 -17.91 -21.02
#